data_162321d948add24fd3c8aab2c150066b
#
_entry.id   162321d948add24fd3c8aab2c150066b
#
_cell.length_a   1.000
_cell.length_b   1.000
_cell.length_c   1.000
_cell.angle_alpha   90.00
_cell.angle_beta   90.00
_cell.angle_gamma   90.00
#
_symmetry.space_group_name_H-M   'P 1'
#
loop_
_entity.id
_entity.type
_entity.pdbx_description
1 polymer ?
#
loop_
_entity_poly.entity_id
_entity_poly.type
_entity_poly.pdbx_seq_one_letter_code
_entity_poly.pdbx_strand_id
1 'polypeptide(L)'
;GVCFDPCHTFTAGYDLRTKEDCERTFAEFDRIVGMHYLRAMHLNDSKVEFASKVDRHHSLGKGEIGWDCFEYIAKDSRFDGIPLILETIDPDIWQQEINTLRQFHLAAINNQ
;
A
#
# COMPACT_ATOMS: atom_id res chain seq x y z
N GLY A 1 12.89 -9.69 9.35
CA GLY A 1 11.66 -9.30 8.70
C GLY A 1 11.82 -8.23 7.65
N VAL A 2 10.80 -8.02 6.88
CA VAL A 2 10.79 -7.07 5.76
C VAL A 2 9.68 -6.04 5.99
N CYS A 3 9.96 -4.78 5.66
CA CYS A 3 8.99 -3.70 5.60
C CYS A 3 8.72 -3.37 4.14
N PHE A 4 7.44 -3.38 3.75
CA PHE A 4 7.03 -3.11 2.38
C PHE A 4 6.58 -1.65 2.26
N ASP A 5 7.04 -0.95 1.22
CA ASP A 5 6.64 0.43 0.93
C ASP A 5 6.08 0.49 -0.49
N PRO A 6 4.77 0.77 -0.65
CA PRO A 6 4.15 0.84 -1.98
C PRO A 6 4.80 1.87 -2.91
N CYS A 7 5.17 3.05 -2.40
CA CYS A 7 5.83 4.07 -3.21
C CYS A 7 7.15 3.55 -3.77
N HIS A 8 8.01 3.01 -2.91
CA HIS A 8 9.30 2.49 -3.33
C HIS A 8 9.13 1.33 -4.33
N THR A 9 8.21 0.42 -4.05
CA THR A 9 7.93 -0.74 -4.91
C THR A 9 7.44 -0.31 -6.28
N PHE A 10 6.52 0.64 -6.33
CA PHE A 10 5.95 1.18 -7.56
C PHE A 10 7.04 1.85 -8.43
N THR A 11 7.85 2.69 -7.82
CA THR A 11 8.92 3.41 -8.56
C THR A 11 10.04 2.48 -8.98
N ALA A 12 10.22 1.36 -8.30
CA ALA A 12 11.19 0.33 -8.69
C ALA A 12 10.72 -0.53 -9.87
N GLY A 13 9.45 -0.42 -10.29
CA GLY A 13 8.94 -1.11 -11.47
C GLY A 13 7.90 -2.20 -11.22
N TYR A 14 7.31 -2.25 -10.02
CA TYR A 14 6.24 -3.19 -9.69
C TYR A 14 4.92 -2.43 -9.57
N ASP A 15 4.01 -2.64 -10.52
CA ASP A 15 2.78 -1.87 -10.62
C ASP A 15 1.81 -2.17 -9.48
N LEU A 16 1.13 -1.13 -8.99
CA LEU A 16 0.17 -1.21 -7.88
C LEU A 16 -1.08 -0.36 -8.16
N ARG A 17 -1.29 0.05 -9.42
CA ARG A 17 -2.36 1.01 -9.75
C ARG A 17 -3.75 0.42 -9.76
N THR A 18 -3.87 -0.90 -9.97
CA THR A 18 -5.17 -1.59 -9.99
C THR A 18 -5.14 -2.77 -9.04
N LYS A 19 -6.32 -3.33 -8.74
CA LYS A 19 -6.42 -4.54 -7.92
C LYS A 19 -5.63 -5.68 -8.54
N GLU A 20 -5.74 -5.86 -9.86
CA GLU A 20 -5.04 -6.92 -10.59
C GLU A 20 -3.53 -6.73 -10.53
N ASP A 21 -3.06 -5.49 -10.66
CA ASP A 21 -1.64 -5.17 -10.50
C ASP A 21 -1.16 -5.50 -9.09
N CYS A 22 -1.94 -5.17 -8.06
CA CYS A 22 -1.62 -5.51 -6.67
C CYS A 22 -1.52 -7.04 -6.49
N GLU A 23 -2.46 -7.79 -7.03
CA GLU A 23 -2.44 -9.25 -6.94
C GLU A 23 -1.15 -9.81 -7.53
N ARG A 24 -0.74 -9.32 -8.71
CA ARG A 24 0.51 -9.76 -9.36
C ARG A 24 1.74 -9.37 -8.55
N THR A 25 1.80 -8.13 -8.07
CA THR A 25 2.96 -7.62 -7.33
C THR A 25 3.12 -8.35 -5.99
N PHE A 26 2.04 -8.57 -5.25
CA PHE A 26 2.12 -9.32 -4.00
C PHE A 26 2.39 -10.81 -4.22
N ALA A 27 1.93 -11.38 -5.32
CA ALA A 27 2.29 -12.76 -5.69
C ALA A 27 3.79 -12.87 -5.95
N GLU A 28 4.40 -11.91 -6.66
CA GLU A 28 5.84 -11.85 -6.87
C GLU A 28 6.60 -11.67 -5.55
N PHE A 29 6.11 -10.80 -4.67
CA PHE A 29 6.70 -10.63 -3.35
C PHE A 29 6.70 -11.96 -2.58
N ASP A 30 5.58 -12.68 -2.60
CA ASP A 30 5.47 -13.96 -1.90
C ASP A 30 6.41 -15.00 -2.51
N ARG A 31 6.55 -15.02 -3.83
CA ARG A 31 7.44 -15.96 -4.53
C ARG A 31 8.91 -15.69 -4.23
N ILE A 32 9.31 -14.40 -4.22
CA ILE A 32 10.74 -14.03 -4.11
C ILE A 32 11.19 -13.94 -2.66
N VAL A 33 10.37 -13.33 -1.80
CA VAL A 33 10.71 -13.05 -0.39
C VAL A 33 9.97 -13.99 0.55
N GLY A 34 8.67 -14.13 0.36
CA GLY A 34 7.78 -14.89 1.24
C GLY A 34 6.94 -13.96 2.12
N MET A 35 5.62 -14.14 2.06
CA MET A 35 4.69 -13.30 2.80
C MET A 35 4.91 -13.39 4.31
N HIS A 36 5.40 -14.52 4.81
CA HIS A 36 5.67 -14.72 6.23
C HIS A 36 6.83 -13.89 6.77
N TYR A 37 7.66 -13.30 5.89
CA TYR A 37 8.71 -12.37 6.31
C TYR A 37 8.21 -10.93 6.44
N LEU A 38 7.00 -10.63 5.98
CA LEU A 38 6.44 -9.29 6.05
C LEU A 38 6.09 -8.94 7.50
N ARG A 39 6.65 -7.85 8.02
CA ARG A 39 6.47 -7.43 9.42
C ARG A 39 5.82 -6.08 9.58
N ALA A 40 5.85 -5.24 8.55
CA ALA A 40 5.26 -3.91 8.57
C ALA A 40 5.12 -3.38 7.16
N MET A 41 4.29 -2.35 6.99
CA MET A 41 4.21 -1.58 5.76
C MET A 41 4.30 -0.10 6.08
N HIS A 42 5.06 0.64 5.26
CA HIS A 42 5.06 2.09 5.26
C HIS A 42 4.15 2.56 4.14
N LEU A 43 2.97 3.07 4.46
CA LEU A 43 1.97 3.44 3.45
C LEU A 43 2.24 4.81 2.88
N ASN A 44 2.60 4.87 1.61
CA ASN A 44 2.87 6.09 0.86
C ASN A 44 2.39 5.94 -0.56
N ASP A 45 1.73 6.97 -1.09
CA ASP A 45 1.53 7.09 -2.53
C ASP A 45 2.79 7.66 -3.17
N SER A 46 2.85 7.69 -4.48
CA SER A 46 4.02 8.15 -5.23
C SER A 46 3.75 9.48 -5.92
N LYS A 47 4.65 10.44 -5.70
CA LYS A 47 4.63 11.73 -6.37
C LYS A 47 5.16 11.62 -7.81
N VAL A 48 5.89 10.55 -8.12
CA VAL A 48 6.58 10.35 -9.39
C VAL A 48 6.07 9.11 -10.11
N GLU A 49 6.40 9.01 -11.38
CA GLU A 49 5.88 8.01 -12.30
C GLU A 49 6.33 6.58 -11.99
N PHE A 50 5.57 5.64 -12.53
CA PHE A 50 5.88 4.22 -12.49
C PHE A 50 7.28 3.95 -13.05
N ALA A 51 8.03 3.11 -12.34
CA ALA A 51 9.39 2.69 -12.73
C ALA A 51 10.40 3.84 -12.88
N SER A 52 10.13 5.00 -12.26
CA SER A 52 11.03 6.17 -12.35
C SER A 52 12.35 6.00 -11.61
N LYS A 53 12.40 5.05 -10.63
CA LYS A 53 13.52 4.82 -9.73
C LYS A 53 13.84 6.02 -8.84
N VAL A 54 12.85 6.90 -8.63
CA VAL A 54 12.94 8.05 -7.73
C VAL A 54 11.89 7.87 -6.64
N ASP A 55 12.29 7.83 -5.38
CA ASP A 55 11.39 7.64 -4.25
C ASP A 55 10.93 9.00 -3.71
N ARG A 56 9.68 9.37 -3.98
CA ARG A 56 9.04 10.59 -3.50
C ARG A 56 7.64 10.28 -3.02
N HIS A 57 7.40 10.45 -1.72
CA HIS A 57 6.13 10.14 -1.08
C HIS A 57 5.06 11.17 -1.42
N HIS A 58 3.80 10.72 -1.43
CA HIS A 58 2.63 11.58 -1.57
C HIS A 58 1.51 11.05 -0.69
N SER A 59 0.50 11.90 -0.46
CA SER A 59 -0.70 11.51 0.28
C SER A 59 -1.45 10.41 -0.44
N LEU A 60 -2.07 9.51 0.33
CA LEU A 60 -2.78 8.36 -0.22
C LEU A 60 -3.89 8.80 -1.18
N GLY A 61 -3.93 8.18 -2.35
CA GLY A 61 -4.92 8.45 -3.37
C GLY A 61 -4.66 9.71 -4.19
N LYS A 62 -3.66 10.52 -3.83
CA LYS A 62 -3.34 11.78 -4.53
C LYS A 62 -2.14 11.68 -5.45
N GLY A 63 -1.46 10.55 -5.45
CA GLY A 63 -0.28 10.32 -6.26
C GLY A 63 -0.55 9.41 -7.45
N GLU A 64 0.54 8.93 -8.04
CA GLU A 64 0.50 8.10 -9.26
C GLU A 64 -0.02 6.68 -9.02
N ILE A 65 -0.02 6.19 -7.77
CA ILE A 65 -0.54 4.85 -7.44
C ILE A 65 -2.07 4.89 -7.34
N GLY A 66 -2.63 5.81 -6.57
CA GLY A 66 -4.07 5.93 -6.34
C GLY A 66 -4.59 5.07 -5.19
N TRP A 67 -5.88 5.24 -4.87
CA TRP A 67 -6.52 4.58 -3.73
C TRP A 67 -6.68 3.07 -3.86
N ASP A 68 -6.77 2.52 -5.07
CA ASP A 68 -7.06 1.09 -5.27
C ASP A 68 -6.04 0.19 -4.57
N CYS A 69 -4.76 0.57 -4.58
CA CYS A 69 -3.71 -0.15 -3.87
C CYS A 69 -3.98 -0.20 -2.36
N PHE A 70 -4.31 0.95 -1.78
CA PHE A 70 -4.49 1.05 -0.33
C PHE A 70 -5.79 0.40 0.13
N GLU A 71 -6.83 0.42 -0.71
CA GLU A 71 -8.05 -0.34 -0.49
C GLU A 71 -7.75 -1.85 -0.50
N TYR A 72 -6.97 -2.30 -1.48
CA TYR A 72 -6.54 -3.70 -1.58
C TYR A 72 -5.82 -4.15 -0.31
N ILE A 73 -4.86 -3.35 0.15
CA ILE A 73 -4.09 -3.66 1.37
C ILE A 73 -5.01 -3.71 2.59
N ALA A 74 -5.90 -2.73 2.74
CA ALA A 74 -6.79 -2.65 3.89
C ALA A 74 -7.80 -3.79 3.95
N LYS A 75 -8.18 -4.35 2.80
CA LYS A 75 -9.18 -5.43 2.70
C LYS A 75 -8.60 -6.84 2.75
N ASP A 76 -7.32 -7.00 2.49
CA ASP A 76 -6.69 -8.33 2.40
C ASP A 76 -6.36 -8.86 3.79
N SER A 77 -6.96 -9.99 4.16
CA SER A 77 -6.79 -10.59 5.49
C SER A 77 -5.34 -11.03 5.76
N ARG A 78 -4.52 -11.23 4.72
CA ARG A 78 -3.11 -11.60 4.91
C ARG A 78 -2.33 -10.52 5.63
N PHE A 79 -2.80 -9.27 5.59
CA PHE A 79 -2.14 -8.13 6.24
C PHE A 79 -2.71 -7.81 7.62
N ASP A 80 -3.68 -8.59 8.10
CA ASP A 80 -4.24 -8.38 9.43
C ASP A 80 -3.15 -8.58 10.49
N GLY A 81 -3.10 -7.67 11.46
CA GLY A 81 -2.11 -7.73 12.52
C GLY A 81 -0.73 -7.17 12.14
N ILE A 82 -0.53 -6.78 10.87
CA ILE A 82 0.71 -6.15 10.43
C ILE A 82 0.57 -4.64 10.61
N PRO A 83 1.52 -3.96 11.31
CA PRO A 83 1.48 -2.51 11.43
C PRO A 83 1.54 -1.82 10.07
N LEU A 84 0.58 -0.93 9.82
CA LEU A 84 0.52 -0.08 8.63
C LEU A 84 0.82 1.35 9.09
N ILE A 85 1.98 1.85 8.72
CA ILE A 85 2.51 3.13 9.21
C ILE A 85 2.46 4.15 8.09
N LEU A 86 1.74 5.26 8.32
CA LEU A 86 1.71 6.37 7.37
C LEU A 86 3.00 7.16 7.43
N GLU A 87 3.58 7.40 6.26
CA GLU A 87 4.73 8.31 6.11
C GLU A 87 4.43 9.38 5.07
N THR A 88 3.16 9.66 4.84
CA THR A 88 2.71 10.63 3.84
C THR A 88 3.05 12.06 4.28
N ILE A 89 3.07 12.97 3.30
CA ILE A 89 3.75 14.26 3.43
C ILE A 89 2.92 15.36 4.10
N ASP A 90 1.60 15.15 4.29
CA ASP A 90 0.72 16.18 4.84
C ASP A 90 0.10 15.71 6.17
N PRO A 91 0.68 16.13 7.33
CA PRO A 91 0.14 15.72 8.63
C PRO A 91 -1.29 16.17 8.88
N ASP A 92 -1.75 17.24 8.23
CA ASP A 92 -3.09 17.76 8.43
C ASP A 92 -4.18 16.82 7.94
N ILE A 93 -3.85 15.89 7.03
CA ILE A 93 -4.82 14.92 6.52
C ILE A 93 -4.56 13.49 6.98
N TRP A 94 -3.59 13.24 7.85
CA TRP A 94 -3.29 11.88 8.33
C TRP A 94 -4.51 11.22 8.96
N GLN A 95 -5.31 11.96 9.74
CA GLN A 95 -6.50 11.39 10.36
C GLN A 95 -7.53 10.96 9.31
N GLN A 96 -7.68 11.73 8.24
CA GLN A 96 -8.57 11.38 7.13
C GLN A 96 -8.10 10.13 6.41
N GLU A 97 -6.79 10.02 6.18
CA GLU A 97 -6.18 8.84 5.55
C GLU A 97 -6.43 7.58 6.41
N ILE A 98 -6.21 7.67 7.71
CA ILE A 98 -6.46 6.58 8.65
C ILE A 98 -7.93 6.19 8.64
N ASN A 99 -8.83 7.16 8.68
CA ASN A 99 -10.27 6.90 8.67
C ASN A 99 -10.72 6.19 7.39
N THR A 100 -10.18 6.59 6.25
CA THR A 100 -10.49 5.96 4.96
C THR A 100 -10.01 4.49 4.94
N LEU A 101 -8.79 4.23 5.42
CA LEU A 101 -8.26 2.86 5.51
C LEU A 101 -9.12 1.99 6.44
N ARG A 102 -9.55 2.54 7.58
CA ARG A 102 -10.43 1.82 8.52
C ARG A 102 -11.78 1.49 7.90
N GLN A 103 -12.35 2.41 7.12
CA GLN A 103 -13.61 2.17 6.43
C GLN A 103 -13.50 1.04 5.41
N PHE A 104 -12.41 0.97 4.64
CA PHE A 104 -12.16 -0.14 3.73
C PHE A 104 -12.07 -1.46 4.49
N HIS A 105 -11.35 -1.50 5.59
CA HIS A 105 -11.18 -2.70 6.40
C HIS A 105 -12.52 -3.18 6.97
N LEU A 106 -13.31 -2.27 7.52
CA LEU A 106 -14.64 -2.59 8.07
C LEU A 106 -15.60 -3.10 7.00
N ALA A 107 -15.56 -2.53 5.80
CA ALA A 107 -16.38 -3.00 4.69
C ALA A 107 -16.03 -4.45 4.30
N ALA A 108 -14.76 -4.81 4.33
CA ALA A 108 -14.31 -6.18 4.05
C ALA A 108 -14.81 -7.17 5.12
N ILE A 109 -14.75 -6.79 6.40
CA ILE A 109 -15.24 -7.61 7.51
C ILE A 109 -16.77 -7.80 7.39
N ASN A 110 -17.52 -6.75 7.11
CA ASN A 110 -18.98 -6.80 7.02
C ASN A 110 -19.50 -7.59 5.84
N ASN A 111 -18.66 -7.84 4.84
CA ASN A 111 -19.02 -8.61 3.64
C ASN A 111 -18.59 -10.08 3.70
N GLN A 112 -18.11 -10.52 4.84
CA GLN A 112 -17.73 -11.93 5.04
C GLN A 112 -18.92 -12.79 5.46
#